data_849431840fdb91a7b2f4d1da2db44549
#
_entry.id   849431840fdb91a7b2f4d1da2db44549
#
_cell.length_a   1.000
_cell.length_b   1.000
_cell.length_c   1.000
_cell.angle_alpha   90.00
_cell.angle_beta   90.00
_cell.angle_gamma   90.00
#
_symmetry.space_group_name_H-M   'P 1'
#
loop_
_entity.id
_entity.type
_entity.pdbx_description
1 polymer ?
#
loop_
_entity_poly.entity_id
_entity_poly.type
_entity_poly.pdbx_seq_one_letter_code
_entity_poly.pdbx_strand_id
1 'polypeptide(L)'
;MKSFKPKFFPQLNNTQVLKLIPLGGVGDVTKNMYIYEYGNDIIIVDCGVGFPDEGMPGVDLVIPDISYLRDKINNIRAILITHGHEDHIGGLPYIWPELQAPIYTQRLTAGFIRNKFIEANLPKNKITEVKIDQKLDFGPFKVSFYQVSHSVPDSTGIVIKTPVGTIIHQADFKIDWTPVSGQVTDVGEVARLGEEGVLLLLIDCLRSDKPGFNKSEKSIEGTFEKTAMETSGKLLITTTSSNVSRMQQAINVAARLGRKVAIVGRSFEKNFQVSRDLGYLQIPPGVIIAPDALDAYAPNKLMILIAGAQGQAESSLARVANEEHKQVKLKEGDCVIFSADPIPSTESAQNFLIDSLTRLGANVIYSAVTSDLHVSGHAAQDELKLMVNLAKPKFLLPIGGTFRHMRMFSKMITDMGYKKEQIPDIEAGNILEIRRDSIKIAGNIDVQNVYVDGLGIGDVGHVILRDRQKMSEEGVVVVVVSVDHRSGRLTADPDILSRGFVFEDMAEKLLDEAKEIVKNTLEQHKHKTVDWHFIRKMIEESLGKFLYEATERRPLILPVVVEV
;
A
#
# COMPACT_ATOMS: atom_id res chain seq x y z
N MET A 1 -17.60 48.16 25.77
CA MET A 1 -17.33 46.74 26.05
C MET A 1 -18.65 45.97 26.09
N LYS A 2 -19.02 45.27 25.01
CA LYS A 2 -20.20 44.42 25.01
C LYS A 2 -19.75 43.03 25.48
N SER A 3 -20.31 42.59 26.62
CA SER A 3 -20.05 41.25 27.17
C SER A 3 -20.60 40.18 26.23
N PHE A 4 -19.72 39.35 25.66
CA PHE A 4 -20.09 38.14 24.97
C PHE A 4 -20.64 37.12 25.99
N LYS A 5 -21.94 36.89 25.97
CA LYS A 5 -22.53 35.75 26.67
C LYS A 5 -22.22 34.49 25.87
N PRO A 6 -21.61 33.46 26.48
CA PRO A 6 -21.43 32.18 25.80
C PRO A 6 -22.78 31.57 25.46
N LYS A 7 -22.97 31.14 24.22
CA LYS A 7 -24.15 30.36 23.81
C LYS A 7 -24.19 29.08 24.61
N PHE A 8 -25.27 28.91 25.34
CA PHE A 8 -25.61 27.67 26.06
C PHE A 8 -25.64 26.51 25.07
N PHE A 9 -24.69 25.60 25.15
CA PHE A 9 -24.82 24.26 24.61
C PHE A 9 -25.63 23.41 25.60
N PRO A 10 -26.60 22.62 25.15
CA PRO A 10 -27.36 21.73 26.06
C PRO A 10 -26.37 20.85 26.83
N GLN A 11 -26.65 20.65 28.14
CA GLN A 11 -25.92 19.68 28.97
C GLN A 11 -26.18 18.28 28.39
N LEU A 12 -25.24 17.79 27.60
CA LEU A 12 -25.25 16.42 27.10
C LEU A 12 -24.73 15.51 28.22
N ASN A 13 -25.45 14.45 28.47
CA ASN A 13 -25.09 13.42 29.45
C ASN A 13 -23.65 12.95 29.20
N ASN A 14 -22.88 12.81 30.25
CA ASN A 14 -21.44 12.41 30.25
C ASN A 14 -21.20 10.97 29.71
N THR A 15 -22.21 10.35 29.10
CA THR A 15 -22.21 8.99 28.52
C THR A 15 -21.90 8.95 27.03
N GLN A 16 -21.82 10.10 26.35
CA GLN A 16 -21.58 10.13 24.91
C GLN A 16 -20.09 10.02 24.60
N VAL A 17 -19.74 8.94 23.93
CA VAL A 17 -18.37 8.57 23.57
C VAL A 17 -18.29 8.37 22.07
N LEU A 18 -17.32 9.01 21.44
CA LEU A 18 -16.91 8.66 20.10
C LEU A 18 -15.81 7.60 20.20
N LYS A 19 -15.94 6.52 19.45
CA LYS A 19 -14.86 5.55 19.28
C LYS A 19 -14.16 5.79 17.95
N LEU A 20 -12.85 5.74 17.97
CA LEU A 20 -11.99 5.70 16.79
C LEU A 20 -11.21 4.39 16.83
N ILE A 21 -11.25 3.63 15.74
CA ILE A 21 -10.60 2.32 15.63
C ILE A 21 -9.86 2.28 14.29
N PRO A 22 -8.53 2.42 14.29
CA PRO A 22 -7.73 2.21 13.08
C PRO A 22 -7.61 0.71 12.80
N LEU A 23 -7.90 0.30 11.57
CA LEU A 23 -7.68 -1.07 11.07
C LEU A 23 -6.35 -1.18 10.30
N GLY A 24 -5.70 -0.06 10.01
CA GLY A 24 -4.41 0.09 9.37
C GLY A 24 -3.99 1.56 9.35
N GLY A 25 -2.86 1.88 8.73
CA GLY A 25 -2.33 3.25 8.70
C GLY A 25 -1.75 3.74 10.02
N VAL A 26 -1.46 2.84 10.97
CA VAL A 26 -0.89 3.13 12.28
C VAL A 26 0.20 2.11 12.59
N GLY A 27 1.43 2.57 12.77
CA GLY A 27 2.61 1.70 12.81
C GLY A 27 2.98 1.09 11.45
N ASP A 28 2.16 1.36 10.46
CA ASP A 28 2.25 0.98 9.07
C ASP A 28 1.86 2.19 8.20
N VAL A 29 2.51 2.38 7.06
CA VAL A 29 2.23 3.47 6.13
C VAL A 29 0.99 3.18 5.29
N THR A 30 0.67 1.90 5.12
CA THR A 30 -0.30 1.37 4.16
C THR A 30 -1.58 0.88 4.84
N LYS A 31 -2.51 0.33 4.08
CA LYS A 31 -3.79 -0.22 4.57
C LYS A 31 -4.63 0.80 5.33
N ASN A 32 -4.56 2.08 4.95
CA ASN A 32 -5.28 3.13 5.65
C ASN A 32 -6.77 2.84 5.69
N MET A 33 -7.31 2.64 6.90
CA MET A 33 -8.74 2.44 7.15
C MET A 33 -9.06 2.76 8.62
N TYR A 34 -9.94 3.74 8.82
CA TYR A 34 -10.26 4.27 10.15
C TYR A 34 -11.76 4.27 10.38
N ILE A 35 -12.21 3.63 11.46
CA ILE A 35 -13.61 3.55 11.85
C ILE A 35 -13.91 4.63 12.88
N TYR A 36 -14.94 5.42 12.64
CA TYR A 36 -15.54 6.35 13.61
C TYR A 36 -16.92 5.84 13.98
N GLU A 37 -17.11 5.45 15.24
CA GLU A 37 -18.37 4.91 15.77
C GLU A 37 -18.93 5.83 16.86
N TYR A 38 -20.18 6.27 16.70
CA TYR A 38 -20.89 7.04 17.70
C TYR A 38 -22.31 6.50 17.87
N GLY A 39 -22.58 5.87 19.01
CA GLY A 39 -23.83 5.11 19.22
C GLY A 39 -23.92 3.95 18.24
N ASN A 40 -24.93 3.97 17.38
CA ASN A 40 -25.15 2.94 16.35
C ASN A 40 -24.72 3.40 14.95
N ASP A 41 -24.18 4.61 14.80
CA ASP A 41 -23.77 5.13 13.51
C ASP A 41 -22.26 5.00 13.32
N ILE A 42 -21.85 4.55 12.14
CA ILE A 42 -20.45 4.33 11.77
C ILE A 42 -20.18 5.06 10.46
N ILE A 43 -19.06 5.77 10.41
CA ILE A 43 -18.42 6.20 9.16
C ILE A 43 -17.01 5.64 9.11
N ILE A 44 -16.54 5.37 7.90
CA ILE A 44 -15.21 4.84 7.63
C ILE A 44 -14.45 5.89 6.83
N VAL A 45 -13.18 6.12 7.16
CA VAL A 45 -12.29 6.96 6.37
C VAL A 45 -11.22 6.08 5.76
N ASP A 46 -11.13 6.11 4.44
CA ASP A 46 -10.27 5.33 3.57
C ASP A 46 -10.51 3.81 3.64
N CYS A 47 -9.98 3.09 2.65
CA CYS A 47 -10.04 1.64 2.52
C CYS A 47 -8.89 1.19 1.61
N GLY A 48 -7.69 1.21 2.15
CA GLY A 48 -6.46 1.01 1.42
C GLY A 48 -5.97 -0.43 1.40
N VAL A 49 -4.88 -0.66 0.66
CA VAL A 49 -4.12 -1.91 0.67
C VAL A 49 -2.73 -1.70 1.21
N GLY A 50 -2.12 -2.78 1.69
CA GLY A 50 -0.70 -2.93 1.90
C GLY A 50 -0.07 -3.80 0.81
N PHE A 51 1.24 -3.74 0.71
CA PHE A 51 2.02 -4.55 -0.21
C PHE A 51 2.72 -5.68 0.55
N PRO A 52 2.86 -6.87 -0.06
CA PRO A 52 3.56 -7.97 0.59
C PRO A 52 5.04 -7.64 0.76
N ASP A 53 5.64 -8.16 1.83
CA ASP A 53 7.08 -8.17 2.06
C ASP A 53 7.71 -9.52 1.65
N GLU A 54 9.03 -9.66 1.81
CA GLU A 54 9.78 -10.86 1.46
C GLU A 54 9.30 -12.12 2.22
N GLY A 55 8.65 -11.96 3.37
CA GLY A 55 8.06 -13.04 4.17
C GLY A 55 6.71 -13.54 3.65
N MET A 56 6.18 -12.95 2.57
CA MET A 56 4.83 -13.24 2.03
C MET A 56 4.86 -13.75 0.58
N PRO A 57 5.55 -14.85 0.27
CA PRO A 57 5.68 -15.33 -1.09
C PRO A 57 4.32 -15.69 -1.71
N GLY A 58 4.07 -15.19 -2.93
CA GLY A 58 2.84 -15.42 -3.69
C GLY A 58 1.63 -14.62 -3.22
N VAL A 59 1.78 -13.70 -2.26
CA VAL A 59 0.72 -12.74 -1.89
C VAL A 59 0.78 -11.55 -2.83
N ASP A 60 -0.36 -11.16 -3.40
CA ASP A 60 -0.46 -9.99 -4.27
C ASP A 60 -0.62 -8.70 -3.47
N LEU A 61 -1.52 -8.71 -2.48
CA LEU A 61 -1.88 -7.54 -1.66
C LEU A 61 -2.25 -7.98 -0.24
N VAL A 62 -2.20 -7.01 0.68
CA VAL A 62 -2.69 -7.16 2.05
C VAL A 62 -3.81 -6.15 2.28
N ILE A 63 -4.95 -6.58 2.80
CA ILE A 63 -6.08 -5.70 3.09
C ILE A 63 -6.38 -5.66 4.59
N PRO A 64 -7.05 -4.58 5.09
CA PRO A 64 -7.51 -4.50 6.47
C PRO A 64 -8.47 -5.63 6.85
N ASP A 65 -8.38 -6.11 8.07
CA ASP A 65 -9.37 -7.03 8.65
C ASP A 65 -10.62 -6.26 9.10
N ILE A 66 -11.75 -6.55 8.47
CA ILE A 66 -13.04 -5.92 8.74
C ILE A 66 -13.95 -6.75 9.66
N SER A 67 -13.42 -7.76 10.33
CA SER A 67 -14.22 -8.65 11.21
C SER A 67 -15.05 -7.88 12.24
N TYR A 68 -14.50 -6.78 12.76
CA TYR A 68 -15.23 -5.88 13.67
C TYR A 68 -16.51 -5.27 13.07
N LEU A 69 -16.57 -5.11 11.77
CA LEU A 69 -17.69 -4.47 11.05
C LEU A 69 -18.79 -5.46 10.65
N ARG A 70 -18.53 -6.77 10.62
CA ARG A 70 -19.45 -7.78 10.06
C ARG A 70 -20.84 -7.75 10.71
N ASP A 71 -20.87 -7.65 12.03
CA ASP A 71 -22.15 -7.58 12.78
C ASP A 71 -22.76 -6.15 12.78
N LYS A 72 -22.07 -5.17 12.17
CA LYS A 72 -22.43 -3.76 12.21
C LYS A 72 -22.66 -3.16 10.81
N ILE A 73 -22.75 -3.96 9.77
CA ILE A 73 -22.86 -3.49 8.36
C ILE A 73 -24.01 -2.49 8.20
N ASN A 74 -25.16 -2.75 8.80
CA ASN A 74 -26.34 -1.89 8.74
C ASN A 74 -26.16 -0.52 9.44
N ASN A 75 -25.12 -0.37 10.24
CA ASN A 75 -24.79 0.84 10.96
C ASN A 75 -23.83 1.75 10.17
N ILE A 76 -23.22 1.23 9.09
CA ILE A 76 -22.27 1.99 8.27
C ILE A 76 -23.03 2.95 7.38
N ARG A 77 -22.82 4.26 7.60
CA ARG A 77 -23.50 5.34 6.88
C ARG A 77 -22.75 5.78 5.63
N ALA A 78 -21.41 5.73 5.68
CA ALA A 78 -20.56 6.18 4.58
C ALA A 78 -19.15 5.61 4.69
N ILE A 79 -18.50 5.47 3.53
CA ILE A 79 -17.05 5.38 3.36
C ILE A 79 -16.61 6.70 2.74
N LEU A 80 -15.74 7.42 3.42
CA LEU A 80 -15.22 8.72 3.02
C LEU A 80 -13.78 8.51 2.53
N ILE A 81 -13.46 8.93 1.32
CA ILE A 81 -12.12 8.73 0.76
C ILE A 81 -11.41 10.06 0.63
N THR A 82 -10.20 10.13 1.14
CA THR A 82 -9.35 11.32 1.16
C THR A 82 -8.72 11.62 -0.18
N HIS A 83 -8.15 10.60 -0.84
CA HIS A 83 -7.47 10.72 -2.14
C HIS A 83 -7.29 9.35 -2.83
N GLY A 84 -6.73 9.35 -4.04
CA GLY A 84 -6.72 8.22 -4.97
C GLY A 84 -5.46 7.34 -4.97
N HIS A 85 -4.65 7.29 -3.91
CA HIS A 85 -3.56 6.33 -3.80
C HIS A 85 -4.06 4.93 -3.41
N GLU A 86 -3.30 3.90 -3.77
CA GLU A 86 -3.67 2.49 -3.53
C GLU A 86 -3.83 2.16 -2.05
N ASP A 87 -2.97 2.71 -1.21
CA ASP A 87 -3.01 2.54 0.24
C ASP A 87 -4.17 3.27 0.92
N HIS A 88 -5.03 3.97 0.13
CA HIS A 88 -6.29 4.61 0.57
C HIS A 88 -7.53 4.10 -0.16
N ILE A 89 -7.42 3.56 -1.40
CA ILE A 89 -8.57 3.08 -2.18
C ILE A 89 -8.44 1.62 -2.64
N GLY A 90 -7.25 1.05 -2.56
CA GLY A 90 -6.97 -0.27 -3.16
C GLY A 90 -7.74 -1.42 -2.54
N GLY A 91 -8.14 -1.31 -1.27
CA GLY A 91 -8.94 -2.31 -0.56
C GLY A 91 -10.42 -2.34 -0.96
N LEU A 92 -10.93 -1.27 -1.56
CA LEU A 92 -12.35 -1.15 -1.92
C LEU A 92 -12.88 -2.31 -2.77
N PRO A 93 -12.20 -2.81 -3.82
CA PRO A 93 -12.72 -3.92 -4.62
C PRO A 93 -12.92 -5.21 -3.83
N TYR A 94 -12.15 -5.41 -2.77
CA TYR A 94 -12.14 -6.62 -1.95
C TYR A 94 -13.07 -6.52 -0.73
N ILE A 95 -13.17 -5.33 -0.14
CA ILE A 95 -13.89 -5.07 1.12
C ILE A 95 -15.32 -4.58 0.86
N TRP A 96 -15.50 -3.73 -0.15
CA TRP A 96 -16.80 -3.13 -0.44
C TRP A 96 -17.93 -4.15 -0.75
N PRO A 97 -17.69 -5.31 -1.41
CA PRO A 97 -18.74 -6.31 -1.64
C PRO A 97 -19.42 -6.78 -0.35
N GLU A 98 -18.68 -6.82 0.77
CA GLU A 98 -19.22 -7.18 2.08
C GLU A 98 -19.92 -5.99 2.75
N LEU A 99 -19.33 -4.80 2.70
CA LEU A 99 -19.87 -3.61 3.40
C LEU A 99 -21.02 -2.94 2.66
N GLN A 100 -20.99 -2.86 1.34
CA GLN A 100 -21.97 -2.24 0.43
C GLN A 100 -22.37 -0.79 0.79
N ALA A 101 -21.57 -0.09 1.58
CA ALA A 101 -21.84 1.26 2.03
C ALA A 101 -21.61 2.30 0.91
N PRO A 102 -22.31 3.45 0.91
CA PRO A 102 -22.07 4.54 -0.04
C PRO A 102 -20.66 5.12 0.13
N ILE A 103 -20.00 5.42 -1.00
CA ILE A 103 -18.66 5.99 -1.05
C ILE A 103 -18.77 7.46 -1.44
N TYR A 104 -18.06 8.34 -0.73
CA TYR A 104 -18.00 9.77 -0.98
C TYR A 104 -16.55 10.22 -1.14
N THR A 105 -16.24 10.90 -2.25
CA THR A 105 -14.89 11.37 -2.54
C THR A 105 -14.89 12.45 -3.63
N GLN A 106 -13.71 13.02 -3.90
CA GLN A 106 -13.51 13.99 -4.97
C GLN A 106 -13.55 13.33 -6.36
N ARG A 107 -13.68 14.15 -7.39
CA ARG A 107 -13.98 13.74 -8.77
C ARG A 107 -12.94 12.82 -9.40
N LEU A 108 -11.65 13.13 -9.27
CA LEU A 108 -10.57 12.29 -9.84
C LEU A 108 -10.48 10.94 -9.12
N THR A 109 -10.48 11.00 -7.79
CA THR A 109 -10.48 9.81 -6.93
C THR A 109 -11.69 8.91 -7.22
N ALA A 110 -12.89 9.50 -7.40
CA ALA A 110 -14.09 8.77 -7.83
C ALA A 110 -13.87 8.07 -9.19
N GLY A 111 -13.17 8.73 -10.12
CA GLY A 111 -12.80 8.16 -11.42
C GLY A 111 -11.91 6.94 -11.27
N PHE A 112 -10.88 7.00 -10.43
CA PHE A 112 -9.99 5.87 -10.13
C PHE A 112 -10.76 4.70 -9.49
N ILE A 113 -11.61 4.98 -8.49
CA ILE A 113 -12.43 3.94 -7.84
C ILE A 113 -13.41 3.30 -8.84
N ARG A 114 -14.05 4.09 -9.72
CA ARG A 114 -14.95 3.54 -10.76
C ARG A 114 -14.24 2.58 -11.70
N ASN A 115 -12.98 2.86 -12.08
CA ASN A 115 -12.19 1.94 -12.89
C ASN A 115 -11.92 0.63 -12.15
N LYS A 116 -11.53 0.69 -10.87
CA LYS A 116 -11.35 -0.51 -10.04
C LYS A 116 -12.65 -1.32 -9.93
N PHE A 117 -13.78 -0.65 -9.75
CA PHE A 117 -15.10 -1.30 -9.67
C PHE A 117 -15.50 -1.96 -11.00
N ILE A 118 -15.18 -1.34 -12.15
CA ILE A 118 -15.40 -1.96 -13.47
C ILE A 118 -14.59 -3.26 -13.58
N GLU A 119 -13.32 -3.25 -13.18
CA GLU A 119 -12.44 -4.41 -13.24
C GLU A 119 -12.91 -5.56 -12.32
N ALA A 120 -13.44 -5.20 -11.16
CA ALA A 120 -14.00 -6.14 -10.19
C ALA A 120 -15.49 -6.51 -10.45
N ASN A 121 -16.09 -6.04 -11.55
CA ASN A 121 -17.52 -6.19 -11.86
C ASN A 121 -18.45 -5.68 -10.76
N LEU A 122 -18.09 -4.58 -10.09
CA LEU A 122 -18.86 -3.96 -9.01
C LEU A 122 -19.72 -2.77 -9.51
N PRO A 123 -20.82 -2.45 -8.80
CA PRO A 123 -21.72 -1.37 -9.19
C PRO A 123 -21.14 0.01 -8.90
N LYS A 124 -21.08 0.87 -9.92
CA LYS A 124 -20.51 2.24 -9.83
C LYS A 124 -21.44 3.29 -9.22
N ASN A 125 -22.72 3.02 -9.12
CA ASN A 125 -23.74 3.98 -8.66
C ASN A 125 -23.70 4.25 -7.14
N LYS A 126 -22.83 3.57 -6.41
CA LYS A 126 -22.58 3.80 -4.97
C LYS A 126 -21.45 4.80 -4.71
N ILE A 127 -20.79 5.31 -5.76
CA ILE A 127 -19.69 6.27 -5.67
C ILE A 127 -20.25 7.66 -5.98
N THR A 128 -20.26 8.53 -4.97
CA THR A 128 -20.77 9.90 -5.03
C THR A 128 -19.61 10.88 -5.04
N GLU A 129 -19.57 11.73 -6.07
CA GLU A 129 -18.65 12.86 -6.12
C GLU A 129 -19.11 13.97 -5.18
N VAL A 130 -18.20 14.47 -4.36
CA VAL A 130 -18.47 15.59 -3.45
C VAL A 130 -17.68 16.82 -3.89
N LYS A 131 -18.22 18.01 -3.59
CA LYS A 131 -17.50 19.27 -3.77
C LYS A 131 -16.78 19.66 -2.48
N ILE A 132 -15.71 20.41 -2.61
CA ILE A 132 -15.11 21.11 -1.47
C ILE A 132 -16.22 21.98 -0.82
N ASP A 133 -16.21 22.07 0.49
CA ASP A 133 -17.22 22.76 1.33
C ASP A 133 -18.63 22.15 1.32
N GLN A 134 -18.88 21.10 0.56
CA GLN A 134 -20.16 20.40 0.63
C GLN A 134 -20.32 19.76 2.03
N LYS A 135 -21.42 20.09 2.68
CA LYS A 135 -21.79 19.53 3.98
C LYS A 135 -22.63 18.27 3.77
N LEU A 136 -22.17 17.18 4.37
CA LEU A 136 -22.86 15.89 4.39
C LEU A 136 -23.32 15.60 5.81
N ASP A 137 -24.48 14.98 5.95
CA ASP A 137 -25.06 14.63 7.25
C ASP A 137 -25.27 13.11 7.31
N PHE A 138 -24.61 12.49 8.27
CA PHE A 138 -24.71 11.05 8.56
C PHE A 138 -25.10 10.84 10.03
N GLY A 139 -26.26 11.38 10.39
CA GLY A 139 -26.77 11.34 11.74
C GLY A 139 -25.91 12.18 12.72
N PRO A 140 -25.15 11.57 13.64
CA PRO A 140 -24.31 12.33 14.56
C PRO A 140 -23.07 12.94 13.90
N PHE A 141 -22.72 12.51 12.69
CA PHE A 141 -21.57 12.97 11.94
C PHE A 141 -21.96 14.02 10.90
N LYS A 142 -21.42 15.23 11.01
CA LYS A 142 -21.49 16.25 9.99
C LYS A 142 -20.14 16.42 9.34
N VAL A 143 -20.04 16.07 8.06
CA VAL A 143 -18.78 15.93 7.34
C VAL A 143 -18.66 17.02 6.29
N SER A 144 -17.46 17.57 6.14
CA SER A 144 -17.05 18.40 5.01
C SER A 144 -15.61 18.08 4.63
N PHE A 145 -15.22 18.46 3.43
CA PHE A 145 -13.89 18.26 2.87
C PHE A 145 -13.22 19.61 2.68
N TYR A 146 -11.90 19.64 2.83
CA TYR A 146 -11.09 20.81 2.45
C TYR A 146 -9.90 20.36 1.61
N GLN A 147 -9.46 21.26 0.72
CA GLN A 147 -8.39 20.95 -0.23
C GLN A 147 -7.04 20.83 0.45
N VAL A 148 -6.26 19.81 0.04
CA VAL A 148 -4.84 19.69 0.38
C VAL A 148 -4.00 19.44 -0.86
N SER A 149 -2.75 19.92 -0.84
CA SER A 149 -1.77 19.58 -1.86
C SER A 149 -1.19 18.19 -1.57
N HIS A 150 -1.19 17.35 -2.58
CA HIS A 150 -0.55 16.04 -2.57
C HIS A 150 -0.19 15.65 -4.02
N SER A 151 0.29 14.42 -4.25
CA SER A 151 0.63 13.94 -5.60
C SER A 151 -0.60 13.68 -6.48
N VAL A 152 -1.78 13.48 -5.87
CA VAL A 152 -3.09 13.42 -6.54
C VAL A 152 -3.76 14.80 -6.44
N PRO A 153 -4.14 15.43 -7.56
CA PRO A 153 -4.56 16.83 -7.58
C PRO A 153 -5.78 17.21 -6.73
N ASP A 154 -6.70 16.29 -6.49
CA ASP A 154 -7.93 16.53 -5.74
C ASP A 154 -7.93 15.86 -4.34
N SER A 155 -6.77 15.75 -3.75
CA SER A 155 -6.62 15.25 -2.36
C SER A 155 -7.28 16.17 -1.36
N THR A 156 -7.85 15.60 -0.31
CA THR A 156 -8.60 16.35 0.72
C THR A 156 -8.30 15.88 2.13
N GLY A 157 -8.33 16.84 3.07
CA GLY A 157 -8.58 16.54 4.46
C GLY A 157 -10.08 16.49 4.75
N ILE A 158 -10.47 15.78 5.79
CA ILE A 158 -11.88 15.60 6.18
C ILE A 158 -12.13 16.22 7.54
N VAL A 159 -13.16 17.07 7.62
CA VAL A 159 -13.66 17.64 8.87
C VAL A 159 -14.88 16.85 9.31
N ILE A 160 -14.82 16.26 10.51
CA ILE A 160 -15.90 15.46 11.08
C ILE A 160 -16.37 16.16 12.37
N LYS A 161 -17.52 16.84 12.30
CA LYS A 161 -18.16 17.44 13.48
C LYS A 161 -19.08 16.42 14.12
N THR A 162 -18.88 16.19 15.41
CA THR A 162 -19.62 15.22 16.23
C THR A 162 -20.17 15.89 17.47
N PRO A 163 -21.07 15.24 18.24
CA PRO A 163 -21.53 15.78 19.51
C PRO A 163 -20.44 15.98 20.57
N VAL A 164 -19.30 15.27 20.46
CA VAL A 164 -18.17 15.43 21.41
C VAL A 164 -17.20 16.53 20.98
N GLY A 165 -17.14 16.88 19.72
CA GLY A 165 -16.28 17.94 19.20
C GLY A 165 -15.94 17.78 17.71
N THR A 166 -15.10 18.69 17.20
CA THR A 166 -14.62 18.70 15.83
C THR A 166 -13.35 17.88 15.70
N ILE A 167 -13.32 17.00 14.71
CA ILE A 167 -12.15 16.21 14.35
C ILE A 167 -11.68 16.66 12.96
N ILE A 168 -10.39 16.80 12.80
CA ILE A 168 -9.74 16.93 11.50
C ILE A 168 -9.02 15.62 11.23
N HIS A 169 -9.41 14.92 10.18
CA HIS A 169 -8.68 13.77 9.64
C HIS A 169 -7.82 14.29 8.49
N GLN A 170 -6.58 14.65 8.83
CA GLN A 170 -5.57 15.12 7.87
C GLN A 170 -4.74 13.90 7.45
N ALA A 171 -5.18 13.25 6.37
CA ALA A 171 -4.41 12.21 5.71
C ALA A 171 -3.18 12.79 4.99
N ASP A 172 -2.74 12.19 3.91
CA ASP A 172 -1.56 12.59 3.18
C ASP A 172 -1.65 14.03 2.66
N PHE A 173 -0.65 14.83 2.98
CA PHE A 173 -0.61 16.22 2.54
C PHE A 173 0.83 16.76 2.54
N LYS A 174 0.99 17.87 1.84
CA LYS A 174 2.11 18.79 1.99
C LYS A 174 1.63 20.23 1.85
N ILE A 175 2.50 21.20 2.12
CA ILE A 175 2.22 22.60 1.85
C ILE A 175 3.01 23.01 0.62
N ASP A 176 2.39 22.96 -0.54
CA ASP A 176 2.99 23.38 -1.81
C ASP A 176 2.28 24.65 -2.30
N TRP A 177 3.02 25.78 -2.29
CA TRP A 177 2.48 27.08 -2.70
C TRP A 177 2.40 27.27 -4.21
N THR A 178 3.02 26.38 -4.98
CA THR A 178 3.08 26.41 -6.45
C THR A 178 2.88 25.03 -7.04
N PRO A 179 1.78 24.34 -6.72
CA PRO A 179 1.53 22.98 -7.21
C PRO A 179 1.44 22.97 -8.74
N VAL A 180 1.87 21.88 -9.37
CA VAL A 180 1.81 21.69 -10.83
C VAL A 180 0.37 21.50 -11.29
N SER A 181 -0.39 20.74 -10.54
CA SER A 181 -1.81 20.48 -10.75
C SER A 181 -2.53 20.44 -9.41
N GLY A 182 -3.84 20.67 -9.43
CA GLY A 182 -4.64 20.80 -8.21
C GLY A 182 -4.53 22.18 -7.56
N GLN A 183 -4.82 22.22 -6.27
CA GLN A 183 -4.91 23.45 -5.49
C GLN A 183 -3.90 23.43 -4.34
N VAL A 184 -3.57 24.60 -3.80
CA VAL A 184 -2.78 24.71 -2.57
C VAL A 184 -3.57 24.15 -1.37
N THR A 185 -2.86 23.70 -0.36
CA THR A 185 -3.49 23.30 0.91
C THR A 185 -4.22 24.49 1.52
N ASP A 186 -5.50 24.31 1.85
CA ASP A 186 -6.35 25.36 2.46
C ASP A 186 -6.00 25.52 3.96
N VAL A 187 -4.87 26.17 4.21
CA VAL A 187 -4.42 26.51 5.57
C VAL A 187 -5.37 27.50 6.24
N GLY A 188 -6.14 28.29 5.46
CA GLY A 188 -7.14 29.21 5.96
C GLY A 188 -8.31 28.49 6.62
N GLU A 189 -8.81 27.42 6.01
CA GLU A 189 -9.87 26.58 6.61
C GLU A 189 -9.38 25.90 7.89
N VAL A 190 -8.14 25.36 7.90
CA VAL A 190 -7.56 24.77 9.10
C VAL A 190 -7.43 25.78 10.24
N ALA A 191 -6.98 27.01 9.95
CA ALA A 191 -6.89 28.09 10.94
C ALA A 191 -8.26 28.48 11.48
N ARG A 192 -9.27 28.60 10.61
CA ARG A 192 -10.66 28.87 10.99
C ARG A 192 -11.23 27.79 11.93
N LEU A 193 -10.97 26.51 11.60
CA LEU A 193 -11.37 25.39 12.45
C LEU A 193 -10.64 25.42 13.80
N GLY A 194 -9.36 25.80 13.82
CA GLY A 194 -8.58 25.99 15.04
C GLY A 194 -9.18 27.06 15.96
N GLU A 195 -9.68 28.18 15.42
CA GLU A 195 -10.38 29.21 16.20
C GLU A 195 -11.78 28.76 16.69
N GLU A 196 -12.46 27.88 15.94
CA GLU A 196 -13.72 27.25 16.38
C GLU A 196 -13.50 26.21 17.48
N GLY A 197 -12.31 25.63 17.55
CA GLY A 197 -11.91 24.58 18.49
C GLY A 197 -11.90 23.18 17.89
N VAL A 198 -10.71 22.61 17.75
CA VAL A 198 -10.47 21.25 17.29
C VAL A 198 -10.24 20.33 18.48
N LEU A 199 -11.06 19.29 18.59
CA LEU A 199 -10.92 18.28 19.64
C LEU A 199 -9.76 17.33 19.32
N LEU A 200 -9.69 16.83 18.10
CA LEU A 200 -8.70 15.85 17.68
C LEU A 200 -8.22 16.16 16.25
N LEU A 201 -6.91 16.11 16.08
CA LEU A 201 -6.26 16.10 14.79
C LEU A 201 -5.59 14.75 14.56
N LEU A 202 -6.07 13.98 13.57
CA LEU A 202 -5.30 12.89 12.98
C LEU A 202 -4.43 13.52 11.88
N ILE A 203 -3.15 13.16 11.82
CA ILE A 203 -2.22 13.80 10.88
C ILE A 203 -1.18 12.81 10.37
N ASP A 204 -0.98 12.79 9.05
CA ASP A 204 0.11 12.08 8.40
C ASP A 204 1.46 12.43 9.05
N CYS A 205 2.24 11.43 9.41
CA CYS A 205 3.53 11.61 10.09
C CYS A 205 4.71 10.98 9.33
N LEU A 206 4.53 10.53 8.10
CA LEU A 206 5.53 9.74 7.34
C LEU A 206 6.89 10.45 7.23
N ARG A 207 6.90 11.77 7.17
CA ARG A 207 8.15 12.54 7.07
C ARG A 207 8.49 13.36 8.34
N SER A 208 8.03 12.94 9.47
CA SER A 208 8.39 13.54 10.76
C SER A 208 9.89 13.43 11.10
N ASP A 209 10.63 12.60 10.35
CA ASP A 209 12.09 12.46 10.41
C ASP A 209 12.86 13.48 9.54
N LYS A 210 12.18 14.25 8.67
CA LYS A 210 12.79 15.19 7.73
C LYS A 210 12.60 16.63 8.20
N PRO A 211 13.69 17.39 8.42
CA PRO A 211 13.60 18.80 8.85
C PRO A 211 13.11 19.69 7.71
N GLY A 212 12.60 20.88 8.08
CA GLY A 212 12.25 21.96 7.15
C GLY A 212 10.92 21.75 6.44
N PHE A 213 10.80 22.38 5.28
CA PHE A 213 9.68 22.30 4.33
C PHE A 213 10.09 21.48 3.11
N ASN A 214 9.15 20.78 2.51
CA ASN A 214 9.37 20.17 1.20
C ASN A 214 9.51 21.22 0.11
N LYS A 215 10.29 20.91 -0.93
CA LYS A 215 10.29 21.68 -2.17
C LYS A 215 8.94 21.56 -2.88
N SER A 216 8.61 22.56 -3.71
CA SER A 216 7.45 22.44 -4.60
C SER A 216 7.66 21.32 -5.63
N GLU A 217 6.58 20.61 -5.95
CA GLU A 217 6.54 19.62 -7.03
C GLU A 217 7.04 20.19 -8.37
N LYS A 218 6.82 21.48 -8.61
CA LYS A 218 7.28 22.20 -9.80
C LYS A 218 8.79 22.17 -10.02
N SER A 219 9.61 21.98 -8.96
CA SER A 219 11.07 21.92 -9.08
C SER A 219 11.57 20.76 -9.94
N ILE A 220 10.79 19.69 -10.08
CA ILE A 220 11.17 18.49 -10.85
C ILE A 220 11.17 18.74 -12.35
N GLU A 221 10.30 19.62 -12.85
CA GLU A 221 10.17 19.88 -14.29
C GLU A 221 11.49 20.35 -14.92
N GLY A 222 12.28 21.17 -14.20
CA GLY A 222 13.59 21.61 -14.66
C GLY A 222 14.59 20.46 -14.82
N THR A 223 14.55 19.48 -13.92
CA THR A 223 15.40 18.28 -14.00
C THR A 223 15.00 17.39 -15.19
N PHE A 224 13.70 17.21 -15.40
CA PHE A 224 13.21 16.49 -16.59
C PHE A 224 13.64 17.17 -17.89
N GLU A 225 13.52 18.49 -17.97
CA GLU A 225 13.89 19.27 -19.15
C GLU A 225 15.39 19.18 -19.43
N LYS A 226 16.23 19.42 -18.44
CA LYS A 226 17.68 19.29 -18.55
C LYS A 226 18.08 17.88 -19.02
N THR A 227 17.57 16.84 -18.36
CA THR A 227 17.86 15.46 -18.74
C THR A 227 17.38 15.13 -20.14
N ALA A 228 16.20 15.62 -20.54
CA ALA A 228 15.67 15.40 -21.87
C ALA A 228 16.52 16.08 -22.96
N MET A 229 17.13 17.25 -22.68
CA MET A 229 18.04 17.94 -23.60
C MET A 229 19.39 17.23 -23.77
N GLU A 230 19.90 16.64 -22.67
CA GLU A 230 21.17 15.92 -22.62
C GLU A 230 21.05 14.47 -23.16
N THR A 231 19.85 13.89 -23.24
CA THR A 231 19.63 12.53 -23.70
C THR A 231 19.59 12.42 -25.22
N SER A 232 20.55 11.71 -25.81
CA SER A 232 20.64 11.45 -27.27
C SER A 232 19.65 10.36 -27.74
N GLY A 233 19.22 9.48 -26.88
CA GLY A 233 18.26 8.40 -27.10
C GLY A 233 16.84 8.69 -26.59
N LYS A 234 16.11 7.62 -26.27
CA LYS A 234 14.80 7.69 -25.63
C LYS A 234 14.95 8.11 -24.16
N LEU A 235 14.00 8.87 -23.67
CA LEU A 235 13.88 9.18 -22.25
C LEU A 235 12.70 8.40 -21.67
N LEU A 236 12.98 7.50 -20.73
CA LEU A 236 11.98 6.81 -19.95
C LEU A 236 11.83 7.50 -18.59
N ILE A 237 10.61 7.72 -18.13
CA ILE A 237 10.34 8.26 -16.81
C ILE A 237 9.40 7.30 -16.09
N THR A 238 9.86 6.78 -14.95
CA THR A 238 9.02 5.95 -14.07
C THR A 238 8.67 6.71 -12.81
N THR A 239 7.42 6.64 -12.40
CA THR A 239 6.87 7.24 -11.17
C THR A 239 5.63 6.46 -10.73
N THR A 240 5.01 6.86 -9.63
CA THR A 240 3.74 6.29 -9.18
C THR A 240 2.63 6.60 -10.20
N SER A 241 1.85 5.61 -10.60
CA SER A 241 0.84 5.74 -11.66
C SER A 241 -0.31 6.69 -11.33
N SER A 242 -0.50 7.05 -10.07
CA SER A 242 -1.47 8.03 -9.56
C SER A 242 -0.91 9.45 -9.47
N ASN A 243 0.41 9.64 -9.70
CA ASN A 243 1.03 10.97 -9.65
C ASN A 243 0.77 11.75 -10.95
N VAL A 244 -0.41 12.36 -11.03
CA VAL A 244 -0.86 13.13 -12.19
C VAL A 244 0.01 14.37 -12.43
N SER A 245 0.54 14.98 -11.36
CA SER A 245 1.43 16.14 -11.46
C SER A 245 2.71 15.80 -12.24
N ARG A 246 3.31 14.63 -12.02
CA ARG A 246 4.50 14.19 -12.76
C ARG A 246 4.21 13.82 -14.20
N MET A 247 3.04 13.21 -14.45
CA MET A 247 2.57 13.01 -15.83
C MET A 247 2.47 14.33 -16.57
N GLN A 248 1.88 15.36 -15.95
CA GLN A 248 1.76 16.68 -16.55
C GLN A 248 3.12 17.32 -16.84
N GLN A 249 4.05 17.26 -15.88
CA GLN A 249 5.40 17.81 -16.08
C GLN A 249 6.14 17.14 -17.24
N ALA A 250 6.08 15.81 -17.33
CA ALA A 250 6.69 15.08 -18.45
C ALA A 250 6.05 15.47 -19.78
N ILE A 251 4.72 15.61 -19.85
CA ILE A 251 4.00 16.04 -21.04
C ILE A 251 4.39 17.48 -21.44
N ASN A 252 4.53 18.40 -20.48
CA ASN A 252 4.95 19.78 -20.70
C ASN A 252 6.35 19.84 -21.31
N VAL A 253 7.30 19.11 -20.71
CA VAL A 253 8.69 19.03 -21.20
C VAL A 253 8.74 18.43 -22.59
N ALA A 254 8.03 17.34 -22.83
CA ALA A 254 7.98 16.70 -24.13
C ALA A 254 7.43 17.64 -25.20
N ALA A 255 6.36 18.37 -24.91
CA ALA A 255 5.77 19.35 -25.83
C ALA A 255 6.77 20.47 -26.20
N ARG A 256 7.46 21.05 -25.20
CA ARG A 256 8.47 22.09 -25.43
C ARG A 256 9.65 21.63 -26.27
N LEU A 257 10.11 20.39 -26.07
CA LEU A 257 11.27 19.83 -26.77
C LEU A 257 10.92 19.08 -28.08
N GLY A 258 9.63 19.07 -28.45
CA GLY A 258 9.16 18.37 -29.65
C GLY A 258 9.32 16.85 -29.56
N ARG A 259 9.29 16.28 -28.35
CA ARG A 259 9.26 14.84 -28.12
C ARG A 259 7.82 14.32 -28.12
N LYS A 260 7.63 13.06 -28.51
CA LYS A 260 6.36 12.34 -28.43
C LYS A 260 6.32 11.54 -27.12
N VAL A 261 5.17 11.47 -26.49
CA VAL A 261 4.98 10.75 -25.23
C VAL A 261 4.16 9.49 -25.47
N ALA A 262 4.69 8.34 -25.08
CA ALA A 262 3.96 7.08 -24.98
C ALA A 262 3.72 6.75 -23.51
N ILE A 263 2.52 6.19 -23.21
CA ILE A 263 2.16 5.73 -21.89
C ILE A 263 2.22 4.20 -21.89
N VAL A 264 3.00 3.60 -20.98
CA VAL A 264 3.28 2.16 -20.97
C VAL A 264 3.05 1.56 -19.61
N GLY A 265 2.18 0.55 -19.56
CA GLY A 265 1.79 -0.18 -18.35
C GLY A 265 0.36 0.06 -17.93
N ARG A 266 -0.35 -1.03 -17.65
CA ARG A 266 -1.82 -1.05 -17.42
C ARG A 266 -2.31 -0.02 -16.40
N SER A 267 -1.67 0.06 -15.24
CA SER A 267 -2.05 1.03 -14.20
C SER A 267 -1.82 2.48 -14.64
N PHE A 268 -0.70 2.74 -15.34
CA PHE A 268 -0.40 4.07 -15.87
C PHE A 268 -1.41 4.49 -16.94
N GLU A 269 -1.69 3.60 -17.91
CA GLU A 269 -2.65 3.86 -18.99
C GLU A 269 -4.05 4.20 -18.45
N LYS A 270 -4.53 3.42 -17.45
CA LYS A 270 -5.83 3.64 -16.83
C LYS A 270 -5.92 4.97 -16.09
N ASN A 271 -4.94 5.27 -15.23
CA ASN A 271 -4.94 6.51 -14.47
C ASN A 271 -4.73 7.74 -15.39
N PHE A 272 -3.89 7.61 -16.43
CA PHE A 272 -3.75 8.62 -17.47
C PHE A 272 -5.07 8.88 -18.19
N GLN A 273 -5.76 7.81 -18.61
CA GLN A 273 -7.05 7.90 -19.31
C GLN A 273 -8.10 8.66 -18.46
N VAL A 274 -8.25 8.24 -17.19
CA VAL A 274 -9.19 8.91 -16.26
C VAL A 274 -8.82 10.39 -16.08
N SER A 275 -7.53 10.67 -15.83
CA SER A 275 -7.06 12.03 -15.58
C SER A 275 -7.25 12.93 -16.81
N ARG A 276 -7.05 12.40 -18.02
CA ARG A 276 -7.29 13.08 -19.28
C ARG A 276 -8.79 13.35 -19.49
N ASP A 277 -9.62 12.32 -19.35
CA ASP A 277 -11.05 12.41 -19.65
C ASP A 277 -11.79 13.31 -18.65
N LEU A 278 -11.29 13.43 -17.43
CA LEU A 278 -11.79 14.34 -16.41
C LEU A 278 -11.16 15.76 -16.49
N GLY A 279 -10.21 15.99 -17.41
CA GLY A 279 -9.60 17.31 -17.62
C GLY A 279 -8.51 17.70 -16.62
N TYR A 280 -7.95 16.75 -15.87
CA TYR A 280 -6.81 16.98 -14.96
C TYR A 280 -5.47 17.03 -15.67
N LEU A 281 -5.39 16.55 -16.91
CA LEU A 281 -4.22 16.65 -17.76
C LEU A 281 -4.45 17.61 -18.92
N GLN A 282 -3.55 18.57 -19.12
CA GLN A 282 -3.49 19.49 -20.25
C GLN A 282 -2.54 18.88 -21.30
N ILE A 283 -3.11 18.36 -22.38
CA ILE A 283 -2.35 17.63 -23.40
C ILE A 283 -2.37 18.39 -24.73
N PRO A 284 -1.24 18.98 -25.17
CA PRO A 284 -1.17 19.60 -26.47
C PRO A 284 -1.42 18.59 -27.61
N PRO A 285 -2.09 19.00 -28.71
CA PRO A 285 -2.37 18.11 -29.83
C PRO A 285 -1.11 17.44 -30.39
N GLY A 286 -1.20 16.14 -30.66
CA GLY A 286 -0.15 15.37 -31.30
C GLY A 286 1.07 15.05 -30.41
N VAL A 287 1.05 15.35 -29.10
CA VAL A 287 2.14 14.97 -28.17
C VAL A 287 2.05 13.50 -27.80
N ILE A 288 0.85 12.99 -27.51
CA ILE A 288 0.65 11.59 -27.13
C ILE A 288 0.60 10.70 -28.37
N ILE A 289 1.31 9.57 -28.30
CA ILE A 289 1.30 8.51 -29.31
C ILE A 289 0.97 7.16 -28.67
N ALA A 290 0.48 6.23 -29.46
CA ALA A 290 0.29 4.83 -29.02
C ALA A 290 1.65 4.12 -28.87
N PRO A 291 1.82 3.18 -27.94
CA PRO A 291 3.09 2.45 -27.74
C PRO A 291 3.59 1.70 -28.99
N ASP A 292 2.70 1.22 -29.84
CA ASP A 292 3.03 0.55 -31.13
C ASP A 292 3.54 1.51 -32.19
N ALA A 293 3.39 2.81 -32.01
CA ALA A 293 3.94 3.81 -32.93
C ALA A 293 5.36 4.26 -32.56
N LEU A 294 6.00 3.70 -31.53
CA LEU A 294 7.33 4.10 -31.07
C LEU A 294 8.39 4.01 -32.18
N ASP A 295 8.38 2.94 -32.98
CA ASP A 295 9.36 2.71 -34.05
C ASP A 295 9.23 3.70 -35.21
N ALA A 296 8.16 4.47 -35.30
CA ALA A 296 7.98 5.50 -36.31
C ALA A 296 8.76 6.81 -36.03
N TYR A 297 9.36 6.93 -34.85
CA TYR A 297 10.03 8.14 -34.40
C TYR A 297 11.51 7.89 -34.06
N ALA A 298 12.36 8.87 -34.30
CA ALA A 298 13.76 8.83 -33.86
C ALA A 298 13.82 8.74 -32.31
N PRO A 299 14.79 7.97 -31.74
CA PRO A 299 14.89 7.78 -30.30
C PRO A 299 14.88 9.07 -29.47
N ASN A 300 15.64 10.08 -29.91
CA ASN A 300 15.71 11.39 -29.26
C ASN A 300 14.43 12.23 -29.39
N LYS A 301 13.42 11.73 -30.09
CA LYS A 301 12.08 12.33 -30.18
C LYS A 301 11.05 11.60 -29.32
N LEU A 302 11.49 10.66 -28.51
CA LEU A 302 10.61 9.85 -27.66
C LEU A 302 10.80 10.15 -26.18
N MET A 303 9.70 10.20 -25.47
CA MET A 303 9.59 10.16 -24.02
C MET A 303 8.56 9.11 -23.63
N ILE A 304 8.88 8.22 -22.70
CA ILE A 304 8.02 7.10 -22.33
C ILE A 304 7.73 7.19 -20.83
N LEU A 305 6.45 7.39 -20.47
CA LEU A 305 6.00 7.23 -19.10
C LEU A 305 5.70 5.76 -18.86
N ILE A 306 6.42 5.11 -17.93
CA ILE A 306 6.39 3.66 -17.78
C ILE A 306 6.18 3.24 -16.32
N ALA A 307 5.32 2.22 -16.10
CA ALA A 307 5.06 1.66 -14.80
C ALA A 307 6.21 0.77 -14.30
N GLY A 308 6.50 0.80 -12.98
CA GLY A 308 7.49 -0.07 -12.36
C GLY A 308 8.48 0.64 -11.45
N ALA A 309 8.16 1.85 -10.95
CA ALA A 309 9.04 2.64 -10.08
C ALA A 309 9.47 1.92 -8.78
N GLN A 310 8.69 0.95 -8.30
CA GLN A 310 8.95 0.21 -7.07
C GLN A 310 9.63 -1.15 -7.29
N GLY A 311 10.06 -1.46 -8.52
CA GLY A 311 10.80 -2.69 -8.82
C GLY A 311 9.95 -3.97 -8.87
N GLN A 312 8.60 -3.86 -8.94
CA GLN A 312 7.74 -5.05 -9.04
C GLN A 312 8.12 -5.90 -10.27
N ALA A 313 8.32 -7.20 -10.08
CA ALA A 313 8.81 -8.13 -11.09
C ALA A 313 7.94 -8.17 -12.37
N GLU A 314 6.63 -8.07 -12.22
CA GLU A 314 5.66 -8.09 -13.32
C GLU A 314 5.44 -6.70 -13.97
N SER A 315 6.17 -5.67 -13.53
CA SER A 315 6.00 -4.32 -14.05
C SER A 315 6.52 -4.17 -15.49
N SER A 316 6.02 -3.17 -16.21
CA SER A 316 6.49 -2.90 -17.57
C SER A 316 7.99 -2.57 -17.61
N LEU A 317 8.50 -1.83 -16.62
CA LEU A 317 9.93 -1.48 -16.57
C LEU A 317 10.81 -2.69 -16.23
N ALA A 318 10.35 -3.60 -15.35
CA ALA A 318 11.05 -4.85 -15.06
C ALA A 318 11.13 -5.74 -16.33
N ARG A 319 10.05 -5.82 -17.10
CA ARG A 319 10.04 -6.54 -18.38
C ARG A 319 10.96 -5.90 -19.43
N VAL A 320 11.13 -4.57 -19.39
CA VAL A 320 12.14 -3.89 -20.22
C VAL A 320 13.55 -4.28 -19.79
N ALA A 321 13.82 -4.32 -18.48
CA ALA A 321 15.11 -4.71 -17.91
C ALA A 321 15.48 -6.17 -18.21
N ASN A 322 14.47 -7.05 -18.30
CA ASN A 322 14.64 -8.46 -18.68
C ASN A 322 14.62 -8.70 -20.21
N GLU A 323 14.53 -7.62 -21.03
CA GLU A 323 14.40 -7.70 -22.51
C GLU A 323 13.12 -8.38 -23.00
N GLU A 324 12.11 -8.54 -22.16
CA GLU A 324 10.83 -9.22 -22.43
C GLU A 324 9.73 -8.28 -22.91
N HIS A 325 9.93 -6.95 -22.84
CA HIS A 325 8.90 -6.00 -23.25
C HIS A 325 8.79 -5.92 -24.77
N LYS A 326 7.58 -6.05 -25.31
CA LYS A 326 7.34 -6.16 -26.76
C LYS A 326 7.67 -4.89 -27.54
N GLN A 327 7.31 -3.70 -27.01
CA GLN A 327 7.44 -2.42 -27.74
C GLN A 327 8.63 -1.58 -27.26
N VAL A 328 9.03 -1.70 -25.99
CA VAL A 328 10.10 -0.88 -25.44
C VAL A 328 11.36 -1.70 -25.25
N LYS A 329 12.42 -1.34 -25.96
CA LYS A 329 13.76 -1.94 -25.82
C LYS A 329 14.76 -0.83 -25.55
N LEU A 330 15.63 -1.03 -24.57
CA LEU A 330 16.71 -0.10 -24.27
C LEU A 330 17.89 -0.28 -25.20
N LYS A 331 18.59 0.84 -25.44
CA LYS A 331 19.83 0.89 -26.18
C LYS A 331 20.78 1.88 -25.51
N GLU A 332 22.06 1.77 -25.82
CA GLU A 332 23.05 2.77 -25.43
C GLU A 332 22.60 4.17 -25.89
N GLY A 333 22.75 5.16 -24.99
CA GLY A 333 22.27 6.53 -25.20
C GLY A 333 20.82 6.79 -24.72
N ASP A 334 20.08 5.76 -24.37
CA ASP A 334 18.79 5.92 -23.70
C ASP A 334 18.97 6.31 -22.21
N CYS A 335 18.02 7.04 -21.66
CA CYS A 335 18.03 7.45 -20.26
C CYS A 335 16.77 6.97 -19.55
N VAL A 336 16.92 6.51 -18.30
CA VAL A 336 15.78 6.12 -17.42
C VAL A 336 15.81 6.97 -16.15
N ILE A 337 14.75 7.73 -15.90
CA ILE A 337 14.57 8.51 -14.69
C ILE A 337 13.65 7.77 -13.72
N PHE A 338 14.14 7.48 -12.51
CA PHE A 338 13.31 7.09 -11.38
C PHE A 338 12.84 8.34 -10.64
N SER A 339 11.61 8.75 -10.91
CA SER A 339 10.97 9.91 -10.27
C SER A 339 10.02 9.47 -9.15
N ALA A 340 10.47 8.53 -8.34
CA ALA A 340 9.82 8.05 -7.13
C ALA A 340 10.88 7.47 -6.19
N ASP A 341 10.81 7.80 -4.91
CA ASP A 341 11.58 7.08 -3.91
C ASP A 341 10.96 5.70 -3.66
N PRO A 342 11.75 4.69 -3.25
CA PRO A 342 11.19 3.40 -2.87
C PRO A 342 10.28 3.56 -1.65
N ILE A 343 9.16 2.86 -1.66
CA ILE A 343 8.36 2.69 -0.45
C ILE A 343 9.06 1.68 0.48
N PRO A 344 8.83 1.75 1.80
CA PRO A 344 9.42 0.77 2.72
C PRO A 344 9.21 -0.67 2.23
N SER A 345 10.27 -1.48 2.27
CA SER A 345 10.38 -2.86 1.76
C SER A 345 10.59 -3.06 0.26
N THR A 346 10.60 -2.01 -0.58
CA THR A 346 10.85 -2.16 -2.02
C THR A 346 12.26 -1.71 -2.46
N GLU A 347 13.11 -1.30 -1.53
CA GLU A 347 14.45 -0.76 -1.80
C GLU A 347 15.34 -1.75 -2.56
N SER A 348 15.35 -3.02 -2.15
CA SER A 348 16.15 -4.07 -2.81
C SER A 348 15.69 -4.32 -4.25
N ALA A 349 14.39 -4.41 -4.46
CA ALA A 349 13.80 -4.62 -5.79
C ALA A 349 14.07 -3.44 -6.74
N GLN A 350 13.96 -2.20 -6.25
CA GLN A 350 14.26 -1.01 -7.03
C GLN A 350 15.75 -0.96 -7.39
N ASN A 351 16.67 -1.23 -6.46
CA ASN A 351 18.11 -1.25 -6.70
C ASN A 351 18.49 -2.32 -7.74
N PHE A 352 17.94 -3.52 -7.63
CA PHE A 352 18.15 -4.58 -8.61
C PHE A 352 17.67 -4.17 -10.02
N LEU A 353 16.54 -3.49 -10.09
CA LEU A 353 16.02 -2.98 -11.36
C LEU A 353 16.94 -1.90 -11.95
N ILE A 354 17.45 -0.97 -11.14
CA ILE A 354 18.42 0.06 -11.56
C ILE A 354 19.68 -0.59 -12.14
N ASP A 355 20.26 -1.57 -11.45
CA ASP A 355 21.44 -2.30 -11.91
C ASP A 355 21.18 -3.04 -13.23
N SER A 356 20.03 -3.68 -13.36
CA SER A 356 19.64 -4.40 -14.58
C SER A 356 19.51 -3.47 -15.79
N LEU A 357 18.89 -2.31 -15.63
CA LEU A 357 18.76 -1.29 -16.67
C LEU A 357 20.12 -0.67 -17.06
N THR A 358 20.98 -0.44 -16.05
CA THR A 358 22.35 0.06 -16.28
C THR A 358 23.19 -0.94 -17.06
N ARG A 359 23.07 -2.23 -16.77
CA ARG A 359 23.74 -3.31 -17.50
C ARG A 359 23.34 -3.38 -18.97
N LEU A 360 22.13 -2.95 -19.32
CA LEU A 360 21.68 -2.83 -20.73
C LEU A 360 22.22 -1.58 -21.44
N GLY A 361 23.07 -0.78 -20.78
CA GLY A 361 23.70 0.42 -21.35
C GLY A 361 22.86 1.70 -21.21
N ALA A 362 21.77 1.70 -20.47
CA ALA A 362 21.01 2.91 -20.21
C ALA A 362 21.69 3.80 -19.17
N ASN A 363 21.59 5.12 -19.33
CA ASN A 363 21.92 6.07 -18.27
C ASN A 363 20.76 6.12 -17.27
N VAL A 364 20.95 5.57 -16.06
CA VAL A 364 19.88 5.52 -15.04
C VAL A 364 20.07 6.62 -14.01
N ILE A 365 19.07 7.47 -13.84
CA ILE A 365 19.07 8.62 -12.93
C ILE A 365 18.02 8.40 -11.83
N TYR A 366 18.44 8.45 -10.57
CA TYR A 366 17.62 8.23 -9.39
C TYR A 366 18.06 9.14 -8.23
N SER A 367 17.24 9.24 -7.17
CA SER A 367 17.39 10.26 -6.12
C SER A 367 18.71 10.25 -5.36
N ALA A 368 19.41 9.10 -5.28
CA ALA A 368 20.73 9.02 -4.64
C ALA A 368 21.86 9.66 -5.47
N VAL A 369 21.70 9.78 -6.80
CA VAL A 369 22.74 10.33 -7.69
C VAL A 369 22.41 11.72 -8.23
N THR A 370 21.14 12.12 -8.21
CA THR A 370 20.69 13.43 -8.72
C THR A 370 19.60 14.00 -7.83
N SER A 371 19.77 15.24 -7.37
CA SER A 371 18.74 15.97 -6.62
C SER A 371 17.57 16.38 -7.54
N ASP A 372 16.44 16.68 -6.93
CA ASP A 372 15.24 17.20 -7.60
C ASP A 372 14.64 16.27 -8.67
N LEU A 373 14.76 14.94 -8.46
CA LEU A 373 14.06 13.90 -9.23
C LEU A 373 12.75 13.47 -8.58
N HIS A 374 12.70 13.59 -7.28
CA HIS A 374 11.54 13.30 -6.47
C HIS A 374 11.35 14.37 -5.41
N VAL A 375 10.11 14.76 -5.22
CA VAL A 375 9.65 15.55 -4.07
C VAL A 375 8.53 14.77 -3.42
N SER A 376 8.62 14.58 -2.11
CA SER A 376 7.61 13.85 -1.36
C SER A 376 6.25 14.54 -1.43
N GLY A 377 5.18 13.74 -1.47
CA GLY A 377 3.82 14.20 -1.28
C GLY A 377 3.45 14.44 0.19
N HIS A 378 4.31 14.06 1.15
CA HIS A 378 4.04 14.09 2.59
C HIS A 378 4.76 15.25 3.27
N ALA A 379 4.13 15.83 4.28
CA ALA A 379 4.62 17.00 5.02
C ALA A 379 5.89 16.72 5.82
N ALA A 380 6.90 17.58 5.70
CA ALA A 380 8.08 17.57 6.54
C ALA A 380 7.82 18.29 7.88
N GLN A 381 8.81 18.30 8.80
CA GLN A 381 8.62 18.75 10.18
C GLN A 381 7.99 20.13 10.32
N ASP A 382 8.43 21.12 9.51
CA ASP A 382 7.93 22.49 9.69
C ASP A 382 6.53 22.68 9.09
N GLU A 383 6.17 21.87 8.08
CA GLU A 383 4.79 21.79 7.58
C GLU A 383 3.87 21.15 8.61
N LEU A 384 4.32 20.07 9.28
CA LEU A 384 3.60 19.42 10.39
C LEU A 384 3.38 20.37 11.56
N LYS A 385 4.43 21.08 11.99
CA LYS A 385 4.35 22.10 13.05
C LYS A 385 3.38 23.22 12.68
N LEU A 386 3.42 23.68 11.43
CA LEU A 386 2.51 24.72 10.95
C LEU A 386 1.06 24.24 11.02
N MET A 387 0.76 23.03 10.53
CA MET A 387 -0.58 22.45 10.58
C MET A 387 -1.10 22.33 12.02
N VAL A 388 -0.27 21.83 12.94
CA VAL A 388 -0.64 21.71 14.36
C VAL A 388 -0.88 23.09 15.00
N ASN A 389 -0.05 24.10 14.70
CA ASN A 389 -0.24 25.46 15.22
C ASN A 389 -1.51 26.13 14.68
N LEU A 390 -1.88 25.87 13.43
CA LEU A 390 -3.12 26.39 12.85
C LEU A 390 -4.36 25.71 13.43
N ALA A 391 -4.33 24.38 13.52
CA ALA A 391 -5.46 23.59 14.02
C ALA A 391 -5.65 23.71 15.55
N LYS A 392 -4.61 23.99 16.33
CA LYS A 392 -4.60 24.09 17.81
C LYS A 392 -5.40 22.96 18.47
N PRO A 393 -5.17 21.70 18.13
CA PRO A 393 -6.02 20.59 18.57
C PRO A 393 -5.82 20.32 20.06
N LYS A 394 -6.86 19.84 20.74
CA LYS A 394 -6.75 19.37 22.12
C LYS A 394 -5.97 18.06 22.21
N PHE A 395 -6.18 17.15 21.25
CA PHE A 395 -5.51 15.86 21.14
C PHE A 395 -4.97 15.67 19.71
N LEU A 396 -3.90 14.87 19.59
CA LEU A 396 -3.25 14.54 18.32
C LEU A 396 -3.05 13.04 18.18
N LEU A 397 -3.20 12.55 16.97
CA LEU A 397 -2.88 11.17 16.60
C LEU A 397 -2.04 11.17 15.31
N PRO A 398 -0.76 10.77 15.39
CA PRO A 398 0.02 10.52 14.18
C PRO A 398 -0.51 9.27 13.46
N ILE A 399 -0.71 9.38 12.15
CA ILE A 399 -1.16 8.30 11.26
C ILE A 399 -0.29 8.25 10.01
N GLY A 400 -0.49 7.25 9.14
CA GLY A 400 0.21 7.14 7.86
C GLY A 400 1.72 6.90 7.98
N GLY A 401 2.22 6.43 9.12
CA GLY A 401 3.63 6.23 9.37
C GLY A 401 3.96 4.99 10.18
N THR A 402 5.22 4.54 10.07
CA THR A 402 5.74 3.48 10.93
C THR A 402 5.94 3.97 12.36
N PHE A 403 6.13 3.08 13.32
CA PHE A 403 6.35 3.42 14.73
C PHE A 403 7.50 4.42 14.94
N ARG A 404 8.57 4.37 14.12
CA ARG A 404 9.66 5.36 14.20
C ARG A 404 9.16 6.76 13.85
N HIS A 405 8.34 6.92 12.80
CA HIS A 405 7.79 8.21 12.39
C HIS A 405 6.82 8.76 13.45
N MET A 406 5.94 7.90 13.97
CA MET A 406 5.01 8.26 15.05
C MET A 406 5.75 8.71 16.31
N ARG A 407 6.84 8.04 16.68
CA ARG A 407 7.68 8.42 17.83
C ARG A 407 8.39 9.75 17.61
N MET A 408 8.92 9.99 16.41
CA MET A 408 9.56 11.26 16.06
C MET A 408 8.55 12.41 16.04
N PHE A 409 7.36 12.18 15.49
CA PHE A 409 6.25 13.14 15.56
C PHE A 409 5.90 13.47 17.01
N SER A 410 5.64 12.46 17.84
CA SER A 410 5.28 12.66 19.26
C SER A 410 6.34 13.48 20.02
N LYS A 411 7.64 13.21 19.77
CA LYS A 411 8.73 13.99 20.34
C LYS A 411 8.66 15.44 19.88
N MET A 412 8.56 15.69 18.57
CA MET A 412 8.49 17.03 17.99
C MET A 412 7.31 17.84 18.58
N ILE A 413 6.15 17.24 18.73
CA ILE A 413 4.96 17.91 19.27
C ILE A 413 5.08 18.14 20.78
N THR A 414 5.75 17.24 21.51
CA THR A 414 6.07 17.46 22.92
C THR A 414 7.02 18.64 23.09
N ASP A 415 8.01 18.79 22.20
CA ASP A 415 8.93 19.96 22.19
C ASP A 415 8.18 21.27 21.88
N MET A 416 7.01 21.23 21.22
CA MET A 416 6.10 22.36 21.02
C MET A 416 5.22 22.67 22.25
N GLY A 417 5.30 21.89 23.32
CA GLY A 417 4.59 22.12 24.59
C GLY A 417 3.34 21.25 24.80
N TYR A 418 3.01 20.33 23.90
CA TYR A 418 1.95 19.36 24.14
C TYR A 418 2.40 18.30 25.15
N LYS A 419 1.48 17.87 26.01
CA LYS A 419 1.75 16.81 26.97
C LYS A 419 1.59 15.44 26.33
N LYS A 420 2.30 14.45 26.86
CA LYS A 420 2.24 13.06 26.35
C LYS A 420 0.82 12.48 26.36
N GLU A 421 0.00 12.84 27.35
CA GLU A 421 -1.38 12.38 27.47
C GLU A 421 -2.30 12.93 26.36
N GLN A 422 -1.85 13.98 25.63
CA GLN A 422 -2.56 14.53 24.49
C GLN A 422 -2.20 13.82 23.17
N ILE A 423 -1.18 12.96 23.17
CA ILE A 423 -0.66 12.22 22.01
C ILE A 423 -0.57 10.73 22.39
N PRO A 424 -1.69 10.01 22.51
CA PRO A 424 -1.65 8.60 22.89
C PRO A 424 -0.87 7.76 21.88
N ASP A 425 -0.05 6.85 22.39
CA ASP A 425 0.63 5.84 21.58
C ASP A 425 -0.42 4.79 21.16
N ILE A 426 -0.69 4.66 19.88
CA ILE A 426 -1.74 3.78 19.34
C ILE A 426 -1.16 2.76 18.36
N GLU A 427 -1.89 1.66 18.23
CA GLU A 427 -1.66 0.59 17.27
C GLU A 427 -2.95 0.26 16.51
N ALA A 428 -2.83 -0.40 15.36
CA ALA A 428 -4.01 -0.91 14.66
C ALA A 428 -4.80 -1.85 15.59
N GLY A 429 -6.13 -1.72 15.57
CA GLY A 429 -7.03 -2.47 16.47
C GLY A 429 -7.30 -1.81 17.80
N ASN A 430 -6.56 -0.78 18.23
CA ASN A 430 -6.90 -0.07 19.47
C ASN A 430 -8.27 0.62 19.36
N ILE A 431 -9.09 0.47 20.36
CA ILE A 431 -10.36 1.19 20.51
C ILE A 431 -10.09 2.45 21.34
N LEU A 432 -10.06 3.60 20.70
CA LEU A 432 -9.93 4.88 21.38
C LEU A 432 -11.30 5.42 21.73
N GLU A 433 -11.55 5.63 23.01
CA GLU A 433 -12.68 6.42 23.50
C GLU A 433 -12.31 7.90 23.59
N ILE A 434 -13.05 8.72 22.85
CA ILE A 434 -12.85 10.16 22.76
C ILE A 434 -14.06 10.85 23.37
N ARG A 435 -13.79 11.72 24.34
CA ARG A 435 -14.74 12.60 25.00
C ARG A 435 -14.27 14.04 24.86
N ARG A 436 -15.06 15.01 25.25
CA ARG A 436 -14.69 16.44 25.19
C ARG A 436 -13.37 16.76 25.90
N ASP A 437 -13.10 16.02 26.99
CA ASP A 437 -11.99 16.34 27.89
C ASP A 437 -10.95 15.22 28.01
N SER A 438 -11.15 14.09 27.35
CA SER A 438 -10.24 12.95 27.47
C SER A 438 -10.22 12.11 26.22
N ILE A 439 -9.07 11.51 25.98
CA ILE A 439 -8.84 10.44 25.01
C ILE A 439 -8.15 9.29 25.75
N LYS A 440 -8.59 8.08 25.55
CA LYS A 440 -7.96 6.89 26.16
C LYS A 440 -8.15 5.66 25.28
N ILE A 441 -7.19 4.75 25.34
CA ILE A 441 -7.33 3.40 24.81
C ILE A 441 -8.22 2.62 25.80
N ALA A 442 -9.40 2.22 25.34
CA ALA A 442 -10.41 1.54 26.17
C ALA A 442 -10.47 0.03 25.90
N GLY A 443 -9.84 -0.44 24.85
CA GLY A 443 -9.79 -1.84 24.48
C GLY A 443 -8.98 -2.06 23.21
N ASN A 444 -8.93 -3.29 22.77
CA ASN A 444 -8.29 -3.70 21.53
C ASN A 444 -9.14 -4.76 20.82
N ILE A 445 -9.20 -4.71 19.51
CA ILE A 445 -9.70 -5.79 18.66
C ILE A 445 -8.48 -6.46 18.00
N ASP A 446 -8.56 -7.75 17.82
CA ASP A 446 -7.54 -8.48 17.06
C ASP A 446 -7.70 -8.13 15.58
N VAL A 447 -6.68 -7.51 14.99
CA VAL A 447 -6.63 -7.12 13.58
C VAL A 447 -5.53 -7.93 12.92
N GLN A 448 -5.92 -8.86 12.06
CA GLN A 448 -5.01 -9.71 11.30
C GLN A 448 -4.75 -9.12 9.91
N ASN A 449 -3.64 -9.50 9.29
CA ASN A 449 -3.46 -9.27 7.87
C ASN A 449 -4.36 -10.23 7.08
N VAL A 450 -5.21 -9.69 6.22
CA VAL A 450 -5.99 -10.48 5.27
C VAL A 450 -5.27 -10.45 3.94
N TYR A 451 -4.78 -11.60 3.51
CA TYR A 451 -3.99 -11.72 2.28
C TYR A 451 -4.89 -11.93 1.07
N VAL A 452 -4.54 -11.28 -0.02
CA VAL A 452 -5.13 -11.49 -1.36
C VAL A 452 -4.09 -12.20 -2.20
N ASP A 453 -4.47 -13.34 -2.78
CA ASP A 453 -3.64 -14.19 -3.63
C ASP A 453 -4.49 -14.67 -4.82
N GLY A 454 -4.28 -14.11 -5.99
CA GLY A 454 -5.10 -14.35 -7.16
C GLY A 454 -6.57 -14.00 -6.91
N LEU A 455 -7.44 -15.01 -6.92
CA LEU A 455 -8.88 -14.86 -6.63
C LEU A 455 -9.21 -15.11 -5.14
N GLY A 456 -8.26 -15.60 -4.35
CA GLY A 456 -8.44 -15.93 -2.94
C GLY A 456 -8.34 -14.68 -2.05
N ILE A 457 -9.24 -14.55 -1.09
CA ILE A 457 -9.22 -13.48 -0.08
C ILE A 457 -9.30 -14.13 1.29
N GLY A 458 -8.21 -14.01 2.08
CA GLY A 458 -8.14 -14.51 3.45
C GLY A 458 -8.04 -16.04 3.59
N ASP A 459 -7.84 -16.75 2.50
CA ASP A 459 -7.63 -18.21 2.48
C ASP A 459 -6.15 -18.59 2.66
N VAL A 460 -5.23 -17.64 2.52
CA VAL A 460 -3.81 -17.80 2.84
C VAL A 460 -3.57 -17.41 4.30
N GLY A 461 -3.14 -18.38 5.11
CA GLY A 461 -2.79 -18.16 6.52
C GLY A 461 -1.30 -18.32 6.79
N HIS A 462 -0.88 -18.09 8.03
CA HIS A 462 0.53 -18.20 8.46
C HIS A 462 1.17 -19.58 8.13
N VAL A 463 0.40 -20.66 8.16
CA VAL A 463 0.90 -22.00 7.83
C VAL A 463 1.25 -22.08 6.36
N ILE A 464 0.37 -21.59 5.48
CA ILE A 464 0.60 -21.59 4.03
C ILE A 464 1.80 -20.73 3.66
N LEU A 465 1.92 -19.53 4.26
CA LEU A 465 3.05 -18.65 4.02
C LEU A 465 4.37 -19.28 4.47
N ARG A 466 4.39 -19.87 5.66
CA ARG A 466 5.57 -20.56 6.17
C ARG A 466 5.98 -21.72 5.24
N ASP A 467 5.03 -22.49 4.75
CA ASP A 467 5.31 -23.61 3.86
C ASP A 467 5.81 -23.11 2.48
N ARG A 468 5.22 -22.04 1.94
CA ARG A 468 5.72 -21.37 0.72
C ARG A 468 7.14 -20.83 0.90
N GLN A 469 7.41 -20.16 2.02
CA GLN A 469 8.74 -19.65 2.33
C GLN A 469 9.75 -20.78 2.41
N LYS A 470 9.42 -21.87 3.12
CA LYS A 470 10.27 -23.03 3.25
C LYS A 470 10.54 -23.70 1.89
N MET A 471 9.52 -23.82 1.03
CA MET A 471 9.69 -24.31 -0.35
C MET A 471 10.60 -23.42 -1.18
N SER A 472 10.51 -22.11 -1.03
CA SER A 472 11.33 -21.15 -1.81
C SER A 472 12.78 -21.13 -1.37
N GLU A 473 13.07 -21.34 -0.07
CA GLU A 473 14.42 -21.31 0.50
C GLU A 473 15.14 -22.65 0.39
N GLU A 474 14.45 -23.75 0.67
CA GLU A 474 15.06 -25.07 0.92
C GLU A 474 14.58 -26.17 -0.06
N GLY A 475 13.55 -25.85 -0.87
CA GLY A 475 12.96 -26.81 -1.80
C GLY A 475 11.98 -27.79 -1.13
N VAL A 476 11.55 -28.79 -1.91
CA VAL A 476 10.56 -29.78 -1.48
C VAL A 476 11.03 -31.21 -1.78
N VAL A 477 10.73 -32.11 -0.85
CA VAL A 477 10.94 -33.57 -0.98
C VAL A 477 9.60 -34.26 -0.79
N VAL A 478 9.10 -34.92 -1.83
CA VAL A 478 7.87 -35.71 -1.80
C VAL A 478 8.23 -37.17 -1.61
N VAL A 479 7.63 -37.82 -0.61
CA VAL A 479 7.87 -39.23 -0.27
C VAL A 479 6.58 -40.01 -0.49
N VAL A 480 6.55 -40.90 -1.45
CA VAL A 480 5.39 -41.76 -1.74
C VAL A 480 5.64 -43.13 -1.14
N VAL A 481 4.77 -43.56 -0.23
CA VAL A 481 4.81 -44.90 0.38
C VAL A 481 3.50 -45.63 0.13
N SER A 482 3.57 -46.87 -0.38
CA SER A 482 2.44 -47.76 -0.54
C SER A 482 2.37 -48.74 0.62
N VAL A 483 1.24 -48.77 1.33
CA VAL A 483 1.08 -49.57 2.54
C VAL A 483 -0.19 -50.40 2.48
N ASP A 484 -0.12 -51.61 3.00
CA ASP A 484 -1.28 -52.50 3.17
C ASP A 484 -2.23 -51.94 4.24
N HIS A 485 -3.50 -51.81 3.87
CA HIS A 485 -4.53 -51.19 4.73
C HIS A 485 -4.71 -51.88 6.11
N ARG A 486 -4.48 -53.21 6.19
CA ARG A 486 -4.71 -53.97 7.42
C ARG A 486 -3.49 -54.10 8.31
N SER A 487 -2.33 -54.22 7.71
CA SER A 487 -1.08 -54.48 8.46
C SER A 487 -0.18 -53.26 8.60
N GLY A 488 -0.42 -52.19 7.84
CA GLY A 488 0.42 -51.02 7.77
C GLY A 488 1.84 -51.26 7.23
N ARG A 489 2.04 -52.42 6.56
CA ARG A 489 3.35 -52.78 5.98
C ARG A 489 3.51 -52.17 4.60
N LEU A 490 4.75 -51.81 4.27
CA LEU A 490 5.08 -51.41 2.90
C LEU A 490 4.73 -52.55 1.92
N THR A 491 4.07 -52.20 0.83
CA THR A 491 3.75 -53.13 -0.29
C THR A 491 4.71 -52.94 -1.47
N ALA A 492 5.39 -51.79 -1.53
CA ALA A 492 6.44 -51.47 -2.49
C ALA A 492 7.52 -50.61 -1.83
N ASP A 493 8.70 -50.54 -2.45
CA ASP A 493 9.78 -49.61 -1.98
C ASP A 493 9.29 -48.16 -2.06
N PRO A 494 9.69 -47.30 -1.08
CA PRO A 494 9.34 -45.89 -1.14
C PRO A 494 9.87 -45.21 -2.40
N ASP A 495 9.07 -44.29 -2.98
CA ASP A 495 9.54 -43.42 -4.04
C ASP A 495 9.75 -42.02 -3.52
N ILE A 496 10.87 -41.36 -3.89
CA ILE A 496 11.23 -40.02 -3.40
C ILE A 496 11.55 -39.12 -4.59
N LEU A 497 10.83 -38.00 -4.64
CA LEU A 497 11.03 -36.95 -5.63
C LEU A 497 11.45 -35.66 -4.93
N SER A 498 12.39 -34.94 -5.53
CA SER A 498 12.78 -33.61 -5.00
C SER A 498 12.71 -32.54 -6.08
N ARG A 499 12.42 -31.29 -5.66
CA ARG A 499 12.50 -30.10 -6.49
C ARG A 499 13.09 -28.93 -5.67
N GLY A 500 14.04 -28.22 -6.30
CA GLY A 500 14.69 -27.06 -5.65
C GLY A 500 15.54 -27.37 -4.43
N PHE A 501 15.87 -28.66 -4.16
CA PHE A 501 16.59 -29.09 -2.96
C PHE A 501 18.05 -29.44 -3.23
N VAL A 502 18.33 -30.35 -4.17
CA VAL A 502 19.68 -30.82 -4.51
C VAL A 502 19.92 -30.84 -6.02
N PHE A 503 21.20 -30.72 -6.42
CA PHE A 503 21.62 -30.87 -7.83
C PHE A 503 21.45 -32.30 -8.33
N GLU A 504 21.12 -32.49 -9.60
CA GLU A 504 20.83 -33.79 -10.20
C GLU A 504 21.95 -34.82 -9.98
N ASP A 505 23.21 -34.42 -10.11
CA ASP A 505 24.38 -35.31 -10.00
C ASP A 505 24.62 -35.85 -8.56
N MET A 506 24.13 -35.17 -7.53
CA MET A 506 24.21 -35.60 -6.11
C MET A 506 22.91 -36.23 -5.61
N ALA A 507 21.83 -36.07 -6.36
CA ALA A 507 20.48 -36.43 -5.96
C ALA A 507 20.31 -37.96 -5.84
N GLU A 508 20.84 -38.74 -6.78
CA GLU A 508 20.57 -40.16 -6.90
C GLU A 508 21.00 -40.92 -5.64
N LYS A 509 22.24 -40.75 -5.22
CA LYS A 509 22.77 -41.42 -4.01
C LYS A 509 22.05 -40.95 -2.74
N LEU A 510 21.86 -39.65 -2.55
CA LEU A 510 21.19 -39.10 -1.38
C LEU A 510 19.71 -39.56 -1.29
N LEU A 511 19.01 -39.61 -2.43
CA LEU A 511 17.62 -40.03 -2.45
C LEU A 511 17.49 -41.55 -2.24
N ASP A 512 18.44 -42.36 -2.68
CA ASP A 512 18.46 -43.80 -2.40
C ASP A 512 18.73 -44.09 -0.91
N GLU A 513 19.67 -43.37 -0.28
CA GLU A 513 19.88 -43.44 1.18
C GLU A 513 18.59 -42.97 1.92
N ALA A 514 17.91 -41.91 1.44
CA ALA A 514 16.66 -41.45 1.99
C ALA A 514 15.54 -42.50 1.92
N LYS A 515 15.44 -43.28 0.81
CA LYS A 515 14.49 -44.38 0.68
C LYS A 515 14.73 -45.46 1.74
N GLU A 516 15.99 -45.82 1.99
CA GLU A 516 16.34 -46.79 3.03
C GLU A 516 15.98 -46.28 4.43
N ILE A 517 16.17 -44.99 4.72
CA ILE A 517 15.78 -44.40 6.00
C ILE A 517 14.25 -44.50 6.20
N VAL A 518 13.44 -44.15 5.16
CA VAL A 518 11.99 -44.26 5.23
C VAL A 518 11.54 -45.70 5.44
N LYS A 519 12.15 -46.65 4.71
CA LYS A 519 11.86 -48.08 4.83
C LYS A 519 12.13 -48.60 6.22
N ASN A 520 13.34 -48.34 6.76
CA ASN A 520 13.75 -48.74 8.10
C ASN A 520 12.83 -48.11 9.18
N THR A 521 12.45 -46.86 9.03
CA THR A 521 11.55 -46.16 9.96
C THR A 521 10.20 -46.84 10.04
N LEU A 522 9.64 -47.23 8.90
CA LEU A 522 8.34 -47.89 8.85
C LEU A 522 8.41 -49.34 9.31
N GLU A 523 9.49 -50.09 9.03
CA GLU A 523 9.67 -51.48 9.48
C GLU A 523 9.85 -51.59 11.00
N GLN A 524 10.45 -50.62 11.65
CA GLN A 524 10.67 -50.62 13.12
C GLN A 524 9.37 -50.38 13.91
N HIS A 525 8.33 -49.77 13.30
CA HIS A 525 7.10 -49.38 13.98
C HIS A 525 5.91 -50.26 13.54
N LYS A 526 5.91 -51.53 13.92
CA LYS A 526 4.82 -52.48 13.66
C LYS A 526 3.67 -52.28 14.66
N HIS A 527 2.70 -51.40 14.37
CA HIS A 527 1.52 -51.18 15.23
C HIS A 527 0.27 -51.88 14.71
N LYS A 528 -0.58 -52.32 15.68
CA LYS A 528 -1.85 -53.01 15.41
C LYS A 528 -2.96 -52.11 14.85
N THR A 529 -2.82 -50.82 14.85
CA THR A 529 -3.74 -49.82 14.30
C THR A 529 -2.95 -48.84 13.47
N VAL A 530 -3.37 -48.70 12.20
CA VAL A 530 -2.71 -47.80 11.26
C VAL A 530 -3.22 -46.38 11.50
N ASP A 531 -2.40 -45.53 12.10
CA ASP A 531 -2.62 -44.09 12.21
C ASP A 531 -1.78 -43.37 11.14
N TRP A 532 -2.44 -42.93 10.07
CA TRP A 532 -1.78 -42.25 8.96
C TRP A 532 -1.14 -40.92 9.33
N HIS A 533 -1.68 -40.23 10.30
CA HIS A 533 -1.09 -38.99 10.80
C HIS A 533 0.24 -39.27 11.52
N PHE A 534 0.27 -40.31 12.31
CA PHE A 534 1.49 -40.77 12.98
C PHE A 534 2.57 -41.22 11.99
N ILE A 535 2.20 -41.99 10.95
CA ILE A 535 3.13 -42.43 9.90
C ILE A 535 3.76 -41.26 9.16
N ARG A 536 2.95 -40.27 8.73
CA ARG A 536 3.44 -39.06 8.08
C ARG A 536 4.44 -38.33 8.96
N LYS A 537 4.10 -38.10 10.21
CA LYS A 537 4.97 -37.41 11.17
C LYS A 537 6.30 -38.14 11.39
N MET A 538 6.30 -39.46 11.49
CA MET A 538 7.53 -40.25 11.62
C MET A 538 8.42 -40.10 10.39
N ILE A 539 7.86 -40.17 9.18
CA ILE A 539 8.62 -39.97 7.93
C ILE A 539 9.23 -38.56 7.93
N GLU A 540 8.43 -37.53 8.23
CA GLU A 540 8.92 -36.15 8.30
C GLU A 540 10.08 -35.98 9.30
N GLU A 541 9.98 -36.54 10.49
CA GLU A 541 11.00 -36.43 11.55
C GLU A 541 12.29 -37.20 11.20
N SER A 542 12.17 -38.45 10.76
CA SER A 542 13.33 -39.30 10.45
C SER A 542 14.07 -38.82 9.20
N LEU A 543 13.31 -38.51 8.14
CA LEU A 543 13.90 -38.04 6.90
C LEU A 543 14.43 -36.60 7.03
N GLY A 544 13.73 -35.74 7.78
CA GLY A 544 14.19 -34.38 8.05
C GLY A 544 15.51 -34.35 8.81
N LYS A 545 15.69 -35.24 9.78
CA LYS A 545 16.96 -35.39 10.50
C LYS A 545 18.08 -35.85 9.56
N PHE A 546 17.83 -36.88 8.77
CA PHE A 546 18.81 -37.42 7.83
C PHE A 546 19.23 -36.37 6.77
N LEU A 547 18.28 -35.72 6.14
CA LEU A 547 18.57 -34.73 5.12
C LEU A 547 19.36 -33.54 5.69
N TYR A 548 19.03 -33.12 6.92
CA TYR A 548 19.78 -32.07 7.59
C TYR A 548 21.21 -32.50 7.91
N GLU A 549 21.43 -33.72 8.45
CA GLU A 549 22.76 -34.24 8.72
C GLU A 549 23.61 -34.40 7.45
N ALA A 550 22.96 -34.72 6.31
CA ALA A 550 23.66 -34.92 5.05
C ALA A 550 23.93 -33.62 4.27
N THR A 551 23.08 -32.58 4.44
CA THR A 551 23.13 -31.39 3.58
C THR A 551 23.12 -30.05 4.31
N GLU A 552 22.90 -30.04 5.62
CA GLU A 552 22.62 -28.86 6.46
C GLU A 552 21.36 -28.05 5.99
N ARG A 553 20.51 -28.62 5.13
CA ARG A 553 19.27 -28.03 4.61
C ARG A 553 18.04 -28.72 5.17
N ARG A 554 16.94 -27.99 5.25
CA ARG A 554 15.65 -28.48 5.82
C ARG A 554 14.50 -28.34 4.83
N PRO A 555 14.45 -29.11 3.72
CA PRO A 555 13.39 -29.01 2.73
C PRO A 555 12.00 -29.26 3.33
N LEU A 556 10.96 -28.79 2.66
CA LEU A 556 9.60 -29.21 3.00
C LEU A 556 9.42 -30.69 2.61
N ILE A 557 9.13 -31.53 3.59
CA ILE A 557 8.89 -32.97 3.35
C ILE A 557 7.39 -33.20 3.29
N LEU A 558 6.95 -33.86 2.20
CA LEU A 558 5.53 -34.16 1.94
C LEU A 558 5.34 -35.67 1.84
N PRO A 559 5.01 -36.37 2.94
CA PRO A 559 4.69 -37.79 2.89
C PRO A 559 3.29 -38.03 2.29
N VAL A 560 3.25 -38.79 1.20
CA VAL A 560 2.05 -39.27 0.53
C VAL A 560 1.89 -40.76 0.83
N VAL A 561 0.90 -41.12 1.62
CA VAL A 561 0.62 -42.51 1.98
C VAL A 561 -0.52 -43.02 1.11
N VAL A 562 -0.25 -44.04 0.33
CA VAL A 562 -1.21 -44.70 -0.56
C VAL A 562 -1.58 -46.07 0.05
N GLU A 563 -2.87 -46.27 0.28
CA GLU A 563 -3.40 -47.53 0.77
C GLU A 563 -3.64 -48.50 -0.41
N VAL A 564 -3.19 -49.73 -0.28
CA VAL A 564 -3.35 -50.82 -1.28
C VAL A 564 -3.92 -52.06 -0.64
#